data_d5954c9a8550726df0fdc853cb6551d3
#
_entry.id   d5954c9a8550726df0fdc853cb6551d3
#
_cell.length_a   1.000
_cell.length_b   1.000
_cell.length_c   1.000
_cell.angle_alpha   90.00
_cell.angle_beta   90.00
_cell.angle_gamma   90.00
#
_symmetry.space_group_name_H-M   'P 1'
#
loop_
_entity.id
_entity.type
_entity.pdbx_description
1 polymer ?
#
loop_
_entity_poly.entity_id
_entity_poly.type
_entity_poly.pdbx_seq_one_letter_code
_entity_poly.pdbx_strand_id
1 'polypeptide(L)'
;MQYRRFGKLDWQVSALGFGAMRLPVLGADQSKIDEPEAIKMIRYAADNGVNYIDSAYLYHMGQSEVLVGKALKDGYRAKFKVATKLPARMIEKAEQFDRILGEQLQRLDIDKIDFYLLHGLDKVGWTKVRDLGVLKWAEAQMAKGRIGRLGFSFHDSFEVFKEIVDSYDNWVLAQVLYNYMDENEQAGRRGVEYAASKGLAVVVMEPLRGGRLAKSPPPKPVADVIGSARRKMSGVAWALNWVWSQPEISVALSGMSTMSQVINNVKIAGKSRPGFFSPADLKVIAKIKAAYKSLSPIPCSNCRYCQPCPNKVEIPRVFQIYNDAVMYDDMQMSKFMYNGPFFPQDQRADKCVECEECVAKCPQKIDIPDWLKKAHAALYMPMPPGGPPRPPAPAQKE
;
A
#
# COMPACT_ATOMS: atom_id res chain seq x y z
N MET A 1 -17.43 8.21 13.77
CA MET A 1 -16.72 7.14 13.03
C MET A 1 -17.69 6.00 12.75
N GLN A 2 -17.58 5.35 11.59
CA GLN A 2 -18.30 4.08 11.33
C GLN A 2 -17.39 2.92 11.66
N TYR A 3 -17.96 1.83 12.16
CA TYR A 3 -17.21 0.65 12.56
C TYR A 3 -17.67 -0.58 11.77
N ARG A 4 -16.77 -1.55 11.60
CA ARG A 4 -17.00 -2.79 10.85
C ARG A 4 -16.39 -3.97 11.58
N ARG A 5 -16.97 -5.15 11.36
CA ARG A 5 -16.41 -6.38 11.88
C ARG A 5 -15.00 -6.63 11.29
N PHE A 6 -14.05 -7.03 12.13
CA PHE A 6 -12.70 -7.37 11.69
C PHE A 6 -12.59 -8.86 11.38
N GLY A 7 -13.03 -9.24 10.19
CA GLY A 7 -13.08 -10.65 9.78
C GLY A 7 -13.88 -11.52 10.74
N LYS A 8 -13.27 -12.64 11.14
CA LYS A 8 -13.85 -13.61 12.11
C LYS A 8 -13.73 -13.19 13.59
N LEU A 9 -13.03 -12.08 13.89
CA LEU A 9 -12.85 -11.63 15.26
C LEU A 9 -14.10 -10.95 15.82
N ASP A 10 -14.32 -11.14 17.12
CA ASP A 10 -15.31 -10.38 17.90
C ASP A 10 -14.73 -9.00 18.29
N TRP A 11 -14.44 -8.20 17.28
CA TRP A 11 -13.95 -6.82 17.43
C TRP A 11 -14.36 -5.98 16.22
N GLN A 12 -14.70 -4.73 16.49
CA GLN A 12 -15.08 -3.79 15.46
C GLN A 12 -13.98 -2.76 15.22
N VAL A 13 -13.49 -2.71 13.99
CA VAL A 13 -12.50 -1.73 13.54
C VAL A 13 -13.18 -0.50 12.96
N SER A 14 -12.60 0.68 13.18
CA SER A 14 -12.98 1.90 12.47
C SER A 14 -12.80 1.74 10.96
N ALA A 15 -13.74 2.23 10.15
CA ALA A 15 -13.64 2.17 8.70
C ALA A 15 -12.34 2.79 8.16
N LEU A 16 -11.85 3.84 8.83
CA LEU A 16 -10.55 4.47 8.58
C LEU A 16 -9.51 3.92 9.56
N GLY A 17 -8.39 3.41 9.05
CA GLY A 17 -7.18 3.12 9.81
C GLY A 17 -6.11 4.20 9.58
N PHE A 18 -5.32 4.49 10.60
CA PHE A 18 -4.21 5.44 10.51
C PHE A 18 -2.96 4.73 10.01
N GLY A 19 -2.52 5.03 8.77
CA GLY A 19 -1.28 4.52 8.20
C GLY A 19 -0.10 5.44 8.49
N ALA A 20 0.91 4.94 9.20
CA ALA A 20 2.09 5.70 9.63
C ALA A 20 3.25 5.69 8.60
N MET A 21 2.97 5.42 7.33
CA MET A 21 3.97 5.43 6.26
C MET A 21 4.26 6.84 5.71
N ARG A 22 3.34 7.79 5.89
CA ARG A 22 3.41 9.14 5.29
C ARG A 22 3.22 10.24 6.34
N LEU A 23 3.85 10.06 7.50
CA LEU A 23 3.84 11.07 8.56
C LEU A 23 4.49 12.38 8.06
N PRO A 24 4.12 13.55 8.62
CA PRO A 24 4.77 14.82 8.28
C PRO A 24 6.26 14.74 8.58
N VAL A 25 7.09 15.33 7.70
CA VAL A 25 8.55 15.35 7.83
C VAL A 25 9.07 16.77 7.75
N LEU A 26 10.21 17.03 8.40
CA LEU A 26 10.93 18.29 8.34
C LEU A 26 11.84 18.30 7.10
N GLY A 27 11.45 19.04 6.08
CA GLY A 27 12.16 19.10 4.80
C GLY A 27 11.95 17.83 3.96
N ALA A 28 13.00 17.38 3.25
CA ALA A 28 12.94 16.23 2.34
C ALA A 28 13.40 14.89 2.98
N ASP A 29 13.93 14.94 4.19
CA ASP A 29 14.49 13.77 4.89
C ASP A 29 13.37 12.96 5.55
N GLN A 30 13.09 11.78 5.00
CA GLN A 30 12.05 10.89 5.49
C GLN A 30 12.30 10.36 6.92
N SER A 31 13.54 10.42 7.43
CA SER A 31 13.84 10.03 8.81
C SER A 31 13.48 11.11 9.82
N LYS A 32 13.34 12.37 9.39
CA LYS A 32 13.06 13.52 10.24
C LYS A 32 11.57 13.82 10.31
N ILE A 33 10.85 12.99 11.05
CA ILE A 33 9.42 13.20 11.28
C ILE A 33 9.21 14.49 12.10
N ASP A 34 8.23 15.31 11.71
CA ASP A 34 7.70 16.37 12.57
C ASP A 34 6.89 15.73 13.70
N GLU A 35 7.61 15.34 14.78
CA GLU A 35 7.04 14.58 15.89
C GLU A 35 5.84 15.26 16.56
N PRO A 36 5.89 16.58 16.90
CA PRO A 36 4.75 17.24 17.52
C PRO A 36 3.49 17.18 16.66
N GLU A 37 3.61 17.47 15.36
CA GLU A 37 2.47 17.46 14.47
C GLU A 37 1.98 16.03 14.22
N ALA A 38 2.87 15.05 14.04
CA ALA A 38 2.51 13.65 13.83
C ALA A 38 1.77 13.06 15.05
N ILE A 39 2.25 13.31 16.28
CA ILE A 39 1.59 12.88 17.52
C ILE A 39 0.20 13.50 17.63
N LYS A 40 0.08 14.80 17.37
CA LYS A 40 -1.20 15.52 17.38
C LYS A 40 -2.19 14.92 16.37
N MET A 41 -1.74 14.60 15.16
CA MET A 41 -2.55 13.96 14.11
C MET A 41 -3.06 12.58 14.53
N ILE A 42 -2.18 11.72 15.08
CA ILE A 42 -2.52 10.37 15.55
C ILE A 42 -3.54 10.45 16.70
N ARG A 43 -3.29 11.32 17.69
CA ARG A 43 -4.18 11.48 18.84
C ARG A 43 -5.53 12.07 18.45
N TYR A 44 -5.55 13.05 17.54
CA TYR A 44 -6.81 13.57 16.98
C TYR A 44 -7.62 12.46 16.30
N ALA A 45 -6.98 11.60 15.50
CA ALA A 45 -7.66 10.48 14.87
C ALA A 45 -8.27 9.51 15.92
N ALA A 46 -7.53 9.18 16.98
CA ALA A 46 -8.00 8.35 18.09
C ALA A 46 -9.20 8.98 18.81
N ASP A 47 -9.13 10.26 19.13
CA ASP A 47 -10.20 11.01 19.81
C ASP A 47 -11.48 11.10 18.97
N ASN A 48 -11.35 10.94 17.65
CA ASN A 48 -12.45 10.88 16.70
C ASN A 48 -12.82 9.44 16.28
N GLY A 49 -12.37 8.44 17.05
CA GLY A 49 -12.82 7.05 16.97
C GLY A 49 -12.04 6.16 16.00
N VAL A 50 -10.88 6.60 15.48
CA VAL A 50 -9.96 5.69 14.78
C VAL A 50 -9.29 4.78 15.81
N ASN A 51 -9.42 3.45 15.63
CA ASN A 51 -8.93 2.47 16.60
C ASN A 51 -7.94 1.44 16.02
N TYR A 52 -7.45 1.67 14.79
CA TYR A 52 -6.44 0.84 14.13
C TYR A 52 -5.31 1.75 13.62
N ILE A 53 -4.08 1.45 14.03
CA ILE A 53 -2.88 2.14 13.56
C ILE A 53 -1.91 1.13 12.94
N ASP A 54 -1.38 1.45 11.76
CA ASP A 54 -0.51 0.59 10.95
C ASP A 54 0.86 1.23 10.74
N SER A 55 1.91 0.55 11.18
CA SER A 55 3.31 0.91 10.93
C SER A 55 4.05 -0.24 10.24
N ALA A 56 5.35 -0.08 10.03
CA ALA A 56 6.25 -1.15 9.60
C ALA A 56 7.70 -0.83 9.96
N TYR A 57 8.52 -1.87 10.05
CA TYR A 57 9.93 -1.81 10.44
C TYR A 57 10.76 -0.79 9.65
N LEU A 58 10.47 -0.61 8.35
CA LEU A 58 11.23 0.27 7.45
C LEU A 58 10.62 1.66 7.26
N TYR A 59 9.40 1.92 7.76
CA TYR A 59 8.76 3.21 7.52
C TYR A 59 9.56 4.34 8.18
N HIS A 60 9.74 5.45 7.45
CA HIS A 60 10.55 6.58 7.89
C HIS A 60 11.95 6.16 8.36
N MET A 61 12.61 5.26 7.64
CA MET A 61 13.93 4.72 7.99
C MET A 61 13.99 4.11 9.40
N GLY A 62 12.87 3.51 9.85
CA GLY A 62 12.72 2.89 11.16
C GLY A 62 12.18 3.82 12.25
N GLN A 63 11.99 5.12 11.97
CA GLN A 63 11.49 6.09 12.95
C GLN A 63 9.98 6.05 13.16
N SER A 64 9.22 5.45 12.22
CA SER A 64 7.76 5.39 12.33
C SER A 64 7.28 4.63 13.57
N GLU A 65 7.90 3.49 13.90
CA GLU A 65 7.55 2.71 15.10
C GLU A 65 7.87 3.48 16.39
N VAL A 66 9.00 4.18 16.43
CA VAL A 66 9.40 5.04 17.56
C VAL A 66 8.37 6.15 17.80
N LEU A 67 7.95 6.82 16.70
CA LEU A 67 6.94 7.87 16.80
C LEU A 67 5.58 7.34 17.23
N VAL A 68 5.14 6.22 16.66
CA VAL A 68 3.88 5.57 17.08
C VAL A 68 3.93 5.25 18.56
N GLY A 69 5.04 4.70 19.08
CA GLY A 69 5.24 4.46 20.50
C GLY A 69 5.04 5.73 21.36
N LYS A 70 5.62 6.85 20.95
CA LYS A 70 5.43 8.15 21.62
C LYS A 70 3.95 8.60 21.57
N ALA A 71 3.27 8.44 20.45
CA ALA A 71 1.87 8.82 20.30
C ALA A 71 0.92 7.98 21.16
N LEU A 72 1.30 6.73 21.48
CA LEU A 72 0.51 5.82 22.30
C LEU A 72 0.59 6.10 23.81
N LYS A 73 1.46 7.00 24.26
CA LYS A 73 1.55 7.40 25.68
C LYS A 73 0.26 8.09 26.15
N ASP A 74 0.18 8.39 27.42
CA ASP A 74 -0.90 9.15 28.05
C ASP A 74 -2.30 8.52 27.84
N GLY A 75 -2.37 7.18 27.91
CA GLY A 75 -3.60 6.41 27.76
C GLY A 75 -4.05 6.12 26.32
N TYR A 76 -3.35 6.64 25.32
CA TYR A 76 -3.74 6.41 23.90
C TYR A 76 -3.51 4.97 23.43
N ARG A 77 -2.62 4.20 24.08
CA ARG A 77 -2.45 2.75 23.79
C ARG A 77 -3.76 1.98 23.89
N ALA A 78 -4.61 2.32 24.84
CA ALA A 78 -5.91 1.67 25.04
C ALA A 78 -6.92 1.96 23.90
N LYS A 79 -6.75 3.06 23.16
CA LYS A 79 -7.63 3.45 22.05
C LYS A 79 -7.30 2.74 20.75
N PHE A 80 -6.08 2.18 20.60
CA PHE A 80 -5.61 1.59 19.35
C PHE A 80 -5.34 0.09 19.45
N LYS A 81 -5.68 -0.64 18.38
CA LYS A 81 -4.99 -1.87 18.03
C LYS A 81 -3.84 -1.53 17.10
N VAL A 82 -2.64 -1.96 17.48
CA VAL A 82 -1.38 -1.64 16.80
C VAL A 82 -1.01 -2.77 15.84
N ALA A 83 -0.78 -2.42 14.58
CA ALA A 83 -0.23 -3.30 13.57
C ALA A 83 1.18 -2.85 13.17
N THR A 84 2.12 -3.79 13.12
CA THR A 84 3.40 -3.61 12.44
C THR A 84 3.82 -4.90 11.72
N LYS A 85 4.97 -4.86 11.01
CA LYS A 85 5.25 -5.88 9.99
C LYS A 85 6.68 -6.39 10.06
N LEU A 86 6.85 -7.72 9.96
CA LEU A 86 8.13 -8.39 9.74
C LEU A 86 8.60 -8.15 8.30
N PRO A 87 9.75 -7.55 8.03
CA PRO A 87 10.23 -7.27 6.67
C PRO A 87 10.72 -8.57 5.98
N ALA A 88 9.80 -9.38 5.44
CA ALA A 88 10.06 -10.72 4.91
C ALA A 88 11.22 -10.77 3.90
N ARG A 89 11.37 -9.74 3.07
CA ARG A 89 12.46 -9.67 2.08
C ARG A 89 13.85 -9.53 2.69
N MET A 90 13.96 -8.97 3.91
CA MET A 90 15.24 -8.78 4.63
C MET A 90 15.66 -9.99 5.47
N ILE A 91 14.77 -10.96 5.63
CA ILE A 91 15.06 -12.16 6.42
C ILE A 91 15.92 -13.12 5.60
N GLU A 92 17.04 -13.53 6.17
CA GLU A 92 17.93 -14.53 5.59
C GLU A 92 18.07 -15.76 6.49
N LYS A 93 17.79 -15.64 7.80
CA LYS A 93 17.92 -16.69 8.80
C LYS A 93 16.79 -16.60 9.84
N ALA A 94 16.37 -17.73 10.39
CA ALA A 94 15.25 -17.80 11.36
C ALA A 94 15.48 -16.98 12.64
N GLU A 95 16.73 -16.85 13.11
CA GLU A 95 17.06 -16.10 14.33
C GLU A 95 16.74 -14.61 14.20
N GLN A 96 16.65 -14.10 12.97
CA GLN A 96 16.29 -12.70 12.72
C GLN A 96 14.83 -12.40 13.06
N PHE A 97 13.96 -13.41 13.11
CA PHE A 97 12.56 -13.21 13.51
C PHE A 97 12.46 -12.64 14.93
N ASP A 98 13.14 -13.28 15.91
CA ASP A 98 13.12 -12.84 17.30
C ASP A 98 13.80 -11.49 17.52
N ARG A 99 14.93 -11.26 16.84
CA ARG A 99 15.66 -9.99 16.89
C ARG A 99 14.78 -8.84 16.41
N ILE A 100 14.17 -8.97 15.22
CA ILE A 100 13.33 -7.91 14.65
C ILE A 100 12.09 -7.67 15.51
N LEU A 101 11.41 -8.70 15.97
CA LEU A 101 10.26 -8.54 16.86
C LEU A 101 10.65 -7.83 18.16
N GLY A 102 11.82 -8.16 18.73
CA GLY A 102 12.35 -7.48 19.93
C GLY A 102 12.61 -6.00 19.67
N GLU A 103 13.26 -5.65 18.58
CA GLU A 103 13.50 -4.26 18.17
C GLU A 103 12.18 -3.49 17.96
N GLN A 104 11.16 -4.10 17.36
CA GLN A 104 9.86 -3.48 17.10
C GLN A 104 9.09 -3.21 18.41
N LEU A 105 9.07 -4.17 19.34
CA LEU A 105 8.47 -3.98 20.66
C LEU A 105 9.16 -2.84 21.42
N GLN A 106 10.49 -2.79 21.35
CA GLN A 106 11.28 -1.71 21.98
C GLN A 106 10.99 -0.33 21.34
N ARG A 107 10.94 -0.23 19.99
CA ARG A 107 10.64 1.02 19.28
C ARG A 107 9.23 1.52 19.59
N LEU A 108 8.25 0.62 19.59
CA LEU A 108 6.87 0.92 19.92
C LEU A 108 6.64 1.18 21.42
N ASP A 109 7.59 0.77 22.27
CA ASP A 109 7.51 0.83 23.73
C ASP A 109 6.21 0.21 24.26
N ILE A 110 5.94 -1.03 23.82
CA ILE A 110 4.78 -1.85 24.18
C ILE A 110 5.21 -3.32 24.39
N ASP A 111 4.49 -4.04 25.26
CA ASP A 111 4.76 -5.46 25.51
C ASP A 111 4.17 -6.39 24.44
N LYS A 112 3.15 -5.92 23.74
CA LYS A 112 2.38 -6.72 22.79
C LYS A 112 1.98 -5.91 21.55
N ILE A 113 2.27 -6.47 20.35
CA ILE A 113 1.75 -6.04 19.06
C ILE A 113 0.42 -6.75 18.83
N ASP A 114 -0.68 -6.00 18.59
CA ASP A 114 -2.00 -6.60 18.42
C ASP A 114 -2.11 -7.40 17.12
N PHE A 115 -1.59 -6.85 16.00
CA PHE A 115 -1.57 -7.50 14.69
C PHE A 115 -0.15 -7.47 14.11
N TYR A 116 0.42 -8.64 13.89
CA TYR A 116 1.75 -8.77 13.30
C TYR A 116 1.63 -9.32 11.88
N LEU A 117 2.19 -8.59 10.90
CA LEU A 117 2.03 -8.95 9.49
C LEU A 117 3.37 -9.41 8.91
N LEU A 118 3.35 -10.39 8.02
CA LEU A 118 4.46 -10.66 7.12
C LEU A 118 4.43 -9.60 6.02
N HIS A 119 5.51 -8.81 5.88
CA HIS A 119 5.50 -7.58 5.08
C HIS A 119 5.78 -7.83 3.61
N GLY A 120 4.85 -7.40 2.75
CA GLY A 120 5.05 -7.31 1.30
C GLY A 120 5.29 -8.66 0.64
N LEU A 121 4.52 -9.68 1.02
CA LEU A 121 4.68 -11.02 0.47
C LEU A 121 4.43 -11.04 -1.04
N ASP A 122 5.32 -11.69 -1.72
CA ASP A 122 5.24 -12.24 -3.06
C ASP A 122 5.62 -13.72 -3.00
N LYS A 123 5.63 -14.43 -4.14
CA LYS A 123 5.98 -15.84 -4.19
C LYS A 123 7.35 -16.14 -3.57
N VAL A 124 8.35 -15.31 -3.88
CA VAL A 124 9.74 -15.49 -3.43
C VAL A 124 9.85 -15.25 -1.93
N GLY A 125 9.35 -14.10 -1.46
CA GLY A 125 9.37 -13.72 -0.05
C GLY A 125 8.60 -14.71 0.82
N TRP A 126 7.42 -15.16 0.36
CA TRP A 126 6.62 -16.16 1.05
C TRP A 126 7.36 -17.49 1.18
N THR A 127 7.86 -18.04 0.07
CA THR A 127 8.58 -19.31 0.08
C THR A 127 9.75 -19.27 1.06
N LYS A 128 10.56 -18.19 1.03
CA LYS A 128 11.71 -18.02 1.92
C LYS A 128 11.31 -18.05 3.41
N VAL A 129 10.37 -17.18 3.83
CA VAL A 129 10.03 -17.10 5.26
C VAL A 129 9.25 -18.32 5.75
N ARG A 130 8.44 -18.95 4.89
CA ARG A 130 7.74 -20.20 5.17
C ARG A 130 8.75 -21.31 5.47
N ASP A 131 9.76 -21.49 4.60
CA ASP A 131 10.75 -22.55 4.70
C ASP A 131 11.70 -22.33 5.91
N LEU A 132 11.87 -21.06 6.35
CA LEU A 132 12.51 -20.72 7.61
C LEU A 132 11.62 -20.93 8.85
N GLY A 133 10.39 -21.39 8.69
CA GLY A 133 9.50 -21.76 9.79
C GLY A 133 8.77 -20.60 10.46
N VAL A 134 8.51 -19.49 9.74
CA VAL A 134 7.89 -18.27 10.29
C VAL A 134 6.55 -18.52 10.96
N LEU A 135 5.71 -19.44 10.46
CA LEU A 135 4.40 -19.73 11.04
C LEU A 135 4.53 -20.36 12.43
N LYS A 136 5.37 -21.39 12.58
CA LYS A 136 5.64 -22.04 13.88
C LYS A 136 6.24 -21.04 14.88
N TRP A 137 7.18 -20.20 14.42
CA TRP A 137 7.74 -19.14 15.23
C TRP A 137 6.66 -18.15 15.70
N ALA A 138 5.79 -17.68 14.80
CA ALA A 138 4.73 -16.73 15.14
C ALA A 138 3.74 -17.31 16.14
N GLU A 139 3.36 -18.59 16.02
CA GLU A 139 2.52 -19.28 17.00
C GLU A 139 3.16 -19.31 18.39
N ALA A 140 4.47 -19.56 18.47
CA ALA A 140 5.20 -19.51 19.70
C ALA A 140 5.22 -18.08 20.33
N GLN A 141 5.32 -17.04 19.49
CA GLN A 141 5.24 -15.65 19.98
C GLN A 141 3.82 -15.24 20.40
N MET A 142 2.79 -15.77 19.76
CA MET A 142 1.40 -15.59 20.19
C MET A 142 1.15 -16.28 21.54
N ALA A 143 1.67 -17.50 21.73
CA ALA A 143 1.60 -18.22 23.01
C ALA A 143 2.31 -17.46 24.15
N LYS A 144 3.43 -16.79 23.85
CA LYS A 144 4.16 -15.92 24.79
C LYS A 144 3.47 -14.54 25.03
N GLY A 145 2.40 -14.24 24.30
CA GLY A 145 1.68 -12.97 24.42
C GLY A 145 2.35 -11.75 23.76
N ARG A 146 3.48 -11.93 23.04
CA ARG A 146 4.21 -10.83 22.36
C ARG A 146 3.51 -10.39 21.06
N ILE A 147 2.84 -11.31 20.39
CA ILE A 147 2.00 -11.09 19.21
C ILE A 147 0.55 -11.44 19.55
N GLY A 148 -0.39 -10.59 19.15
CA GLY A 148 -1.82 -10.88 19.33
C GLY A 148 -2.37 -11.80 18.26
N ARG A 149 -2.20 -11.43 17.00
CA ARG A 149 -2.71 -12.15 15.83
C ARG A 149 -1.76 -11.97 14.65
N LEU A 150 -1.76 -12.98 13.74
CA LEU A 150 -0.93 -12.99 12.55
C LEU A 150 -1.74 -12.63 11.30
N GLY A 151 -1.12 -11.86 10.41
CA GLY A 151 -1.62 -11.52 9.10
C GLY A 151 -0.48 -11.32 8.11
N PHE A 152 -0.80 -10.81 6.93
CA PHE A 152 0.22 -10.50 5.93
C PHE A 152 -0.21 -9.31 5.06
N SER A 153 0.76 -8.59 4.48
CA SER A 153 0.56 -7.66 3.36
C SER A 153 1.12 -8.27 2.08
N PHE A 154 0.51 -7.94 0.94
CA PHE A 154 0.67 -8.72 -0.27
C PHE A 154 0.88 -7.86 -1.53
N HIS A 155 1.79 -8.34 -2.44
CA HIS A 155 2.13 -7.65 -3.68
C HIS A 155 2.47 -8.64 -4.81
N ASP A 156 1.57 -9.56 -5.16
CA ASP A 156 1.76 -10.52 -6.26
C ASP A 156 0.42 -10.86 -6.94
N SER A 157 0.35 -11.88 -7.78
CA SER A 157 -0.85 -12.36 -8.47
C SER A 157 -1.87 -12.98 -7.52
N PHE A 158 -3.13 -13.06 -7.96
CA PHE A 158 -4.19 -13.72 -7.20
C PHE A 158 -3.87 -15.19 -6.88
N GLU A 159 -3.21 -15.89 -7.78
CA GLU A 159 -2.85 -17.30 -7.61
C GLU A 159 -1.90 -17.48 -6.43
N VAL A 160 -0.89 -16.61 -6.30
CA VAL A 160 0.03 -16.58 -5.14
C VAL A 160 -0.71 -16.15 -3.88
N PHE A 161 -1.62 -15.18 -3.98
CA PHE A 161 -2.46 -14.76 -2.85
C PHE A 161 -3.26 -15.93 -2.28
N LYS A 162 -3.93 -16.68 -3.16
CA LYS A 162 -4.72 -17.86 -2.79
C LYS A 162 -3.86 -18.92 -2.11
N GLU A 163 -2.66 -19.21 -2.65
CA GLU A 163 -1.70 -20.15 -2.04
C GLU A 163 -1.36 -19.74 -0.60
N ILE A 164 -1.07 -18.46 -0.37
CA ILE A 164 -0.73 -17.96 0.98
C ILE A 164 -1.92 -18.08 1.91
N VAL A 165 -3.10 -17.68 1.48
CA VAL A 165 -4.33 -17.77 2.30
C VAL A 165 -4.62 -19.22 2.70
N ASP A 166 -4.50 -20.17 1.75
CA ASP A 166 -4.81 -21.58 1.99
C ASP A 166 -3.71 -22.33 2.78
N SER A 167 -2.54 -21.72 2.95
CA SER A 167 -1.40 -22.37 3.64
C SER A 167 -1.47 -22.32 5.16
N TYR A 168 -2.39 -21.55 5.75
CA TYR A 168 -2.48 -21.38 7.19
C TYR A 168 -3.88 -20.95 7.65
N ASP A 169 -4.54 -21.78 8.46
CA ASP A 169 -5.93 -21.58 8.87
C ASP A 169 -6.11 -20.42 9.88
N ASN A 170 -5.04 -20.05 10.59
CA ASN A 170 -5.09 -19.04 11.63
C ASN A 170 -4.75 -17.61 11.15
N TRP A 171 -4.68 -17.37 9.84
CA TRP A 171 -4.65 -16.00 9.33
C TRP A 171 -5.87 -15.22 9.82
N VAL A 172 -5.66 -13.99 10.26
CA VAL A 172 -6.74 -13.12 10.75
C VAL A 172 -7.01 -11.97 9.78
N LEU A 173 -5.98 -11.50 9.08
CA LEU A 173 -6.12 -10.41 8.13
C LEU A 173 -5.20 -10.58 6.92
N ALA A 174 -5.66 -10.06 5.79
CA ALA A 174 -4.88 -9.83 4.59
C ALA A 174 -4.89 -8.32 4.24
N GLN A 175 -3.72 -7.73 4.08
CA GLN A 175 -3.56 -6.34 3.67
C GLN A 175 -3.22 -6.29 2.18
N VAL A 176 -4.11 -5.70 1.36
CA VAL A 176 -4.04 -5.73 -0.09
C VAL A 176 -4.18 -4.33 -0.68
N LEU A 177 -3.54 -4.10 -1.83
CA LEU A 177 -3.78 -2.93 -2.68
C LEU A 177 -5.18 -3.02 -3.27
N TYR A 178 -6.02 -1.99 -3.03
CA TYR A 178 -7.33 -1.94 -3.63
C TYR A 178 -7.89 -0.52 -3.73
N ASN A 179 -8.23 -0.09 -4.94
CA ASN A 179 -8.88 1.19 -5.24
C ASN A 179 -9.60 1.08 -6.59
N TYR A 180 -10.42 2.05 -6.96
CA TYR A 180 -11.22 1.96 -8.19
C TYR A 180 -10.40 1.96 -9.49
N MET A 181 -9.13 2.37 -9.48
CA MET A 181 -8.26 2.30 -10.66
C MET A 181 -7.63 0.91 -10.81
N ASP A 182 -7.31 0.26 -9.70
CA ASP A 182 -6.51 -0.97 -9.63
C ASP A 182 -7.35 -2.18 -9.14
N GLU A 183 -8.61 -2.27 -9.58
CA GLU A 183 -9.55 -3.33 -9.16
C GLU A 183 -9.10 -4.75 -9.52
N ASN A 184 -8.28 -4.88 -10.56
CA ASN A 184 -7.82 -6.16 -11.09
C ASN A 184 -6.31 -6.35 -10.94
N GLU A 185 -5.64 -5.45 -10.23
CA GLU A 185 -4.19 -5.51 -10.01
C GLU A 185 -3.87 -6.36 -8.77
N GLN A 186 -2.79 -7.14 -8.83
CA GLN A 186 -2.32 -8.01 -7.75
C GLN A 186 -3.40 -9.00 -7.29
N ALA A 187 -3.74 -9.03 -6.00
CA ALA A 187 -4.85 -9.84 -5.49
C ALA A 187 -6.21 -9.39 -6.09
N GLY A 188 -6.36 -8.08 -6.29
CA GLY A 188 -7.52 -7.46 -6.90
C GLY A 188 -8.85 -7.79 -6.20
N ARG A 189 -9.96 -7.60 -6.92
CA ARG A 189 -11.32 -7.95 -6.43
C ARG A 189 -11.41 -9.42 -6.04
N ARG A 190 -10.85 -10.33 -6.85
CA ARG A 190 -10.86 -11.77 -6.58
C ARG A 190 -10.21 -12.09 -5.23
N GLY A 191 -9.08 -11.44 -4.90
CA GLY A 191 -8.40 -11.62 -3.62
C GLY A 191 -9.19 -11.04 -2.45
N VAL A 192 -9.80 -9.86 -2.62
CA VAL A 192 -10.68 -9.25 -1.62
C VAL A 192 -11.84 -10.18 -1.26
N GLU A 193 -12.58 -10.67 -2.25
CA GLU A 193 -13.69 -11.59 -2.08
C GLU A 193 -13.24 -12.93 -1.48
N TYR A 194 -12.10 -13.46 -1.94
CA TYR A 194 -11.54 -14.70 -1.43
C TYR A 194 -11.15 -14.60 0.04
N ALA A 195 -10.41 -13.56 0.43
CA ALA A 195 -10.03 -13.35 1.83
C ALA A 195 -11.27 -13.23 2.73
N ALA A 196 -12.26 -12.44 2.32
CA ALA A 196 -13.51 -12.28 3.06
C ALA A 196 -14.27 -13.61 3.20
N SER A 197 -14.33 -14.44 2.14
CA SER A 197 -14.98 -15.76 2.18
C SER A 197 -14.31 -16.73 3.16
N LYS A 198 -13.00 -16.55 3.42
CA LYS A 198 -12.22 -17.30 4.41
C LYS A 198 -12.31 -16.69 5.82
N GLY A 199 -13.11 -15.63 5.99
CA GLY A 199 -13.29 -14.94 7.27
C GLY A 199 -12.10 -14.07 7.68
N LEU A 200 -11.18 -13.74 6.78
CA LEU A 200 -10.11 -12.79 7.04
C LEU A 200 -10.65 -11.35 7.01
N ALA A 201 -10.11 -10.51 7.88
CA ALA A 201 -10.30 -9.08 7.72
C ALA A 201 -9.52 -8.57 6.51
N VAL A 202 -10.21 -7.88 5.61
CA VAL A 202 -9.57 -7.25 4.47
C VAL A 202 -9.17 -5.82 4.85
N VAL A 203 -7.85 -5.60 4.91
CA VAL A 203 -7.23 -4.29 5.17
C VAL A 203 -6.77 -3.73 3.83
N VAL A 204 -7.32 -2.58 3.44
CA VAL A 204 -6.96 -1.96 2.16
C VAL A 204 -5.82 -0.99 2.35
N MET A 205 -4.73 -1.19 1.63
CA MET A 205 -3.67 -0.20 1.43
C MET A 205 -3.84 0.50 0.08
N GLU A 206 -3.28 1.70 -0.04
CA GLU A 206 -3.39 2.56 -1.23
C GLU A 206 -4.83 2.84 -1.71
N PRO A 207 -5.78 3.14 -0.82
CA PRO A 207 -7.15 3.47 -1.23
C PRO A 207 -7.20 4.73 -2.10
N LEU A 208 -6.19 5.59 -2.00
CA LEU A 208 -6.00 6.82 -2.79
C LEU A 208 -4.84 6.70 -3.79
N ARG A 209 -4.41 5.47 -4.11
CA ARG A 209 -3.31 5.20 -5.05
C ARG A 209 -2.05 6.00 -4.73
N GLY A 210 -1.58 5.91 -3.49
CA GLY A 210 -0.41 6.66 -3.02
C GLY A 210 -0.60 8.19 -2.94
N GLY A 211 -1.84 8.67 -2.96
CA GLY A 211 -2.19 10.10 -2.96
C GLY A 211 -2.54 10.65 -4.35
N ARG A 212 -2.33 9.89 -5.42
CA ARG A 212 -2.62 10.29 -6.80
C ARG A 212 -4.09 10.63 -7.04
N LEU A 213 -5.01 9.91 -6.38
CA LEU A 213 -6.45 10.18 -6.44
C LEU A 213 -6.90 11.31 -5.50
N ALA A 214 -5.98 11.87 -4.73
CA ALA A 214 -6.24 12.95 -3.78
C ALA A 214 -5.79 14.33 -4.29
N LYS A 215 -5.23 14.43 -5.50
CA LYS A 215 -4.83 15.73 -6.07
C LYS A 215 -6.01 16.71 -6.11
N SER A 216 -5.75 17.95 -5.72
CA SER A 216 -6.74 19.02 -5.70
C SER A 216 -6.12 20.32 -6.27
N PRO A 217 -6.57 20.80 -7.44
CA PRO A 217 -7.57 20.16 -8.30
C PRO A 217 -7.04 18.89 -8.95
N PRO A 218 -7.90 17.92 -9.31
CA PRO A 218 -7.51 16.79 -10.16
C PRO A 218 -7.32 17.27 -11.61
N PRO A 219 -6.74 16.45 -12.52
CA PRO A 219 -6.63 16.79 -13.92
C PRO A 219 -7.98 17.21 -14.53
N LYS A 220 -7.95 18.18 -15.46
CA LYS A 220 -9.17 18.81 -15.98
C LYS A 220 -10.26 17.83 -16.44
N PRO A 221 -10.00 16.78 -17.24
CA PRO A 221 -11.05 15.84 -17.63
C PRO A 221 -11.72 15.15 -16.43
N VAL A 222 -10.96 14.88 -15.38
CA VAL A 222 -11.48 14.27 -14.14
C VAL A 222 -12.29 15.30 -13.33
N ALA A 223 -11.79 16.54 -13.24
CA ALA A 223 -12.50 17.65 -12.57
C ALA A 223 -13.87 17.90 -13.21
N ASP A 224 -13.95 17.87 -14.54
CA ASP A 224 -15.19 18.08 -15.30
C ASP A 224 -16.22 16.97 -14.98
N VAL A 225 -15.78 15.71 -14.90
CA VAL A 225 -16.66 14.57 -14.53
C VAL A 225 -17.16 14.72 -13.10
N ILE A 226 -16.27 15.01 -12.14
CA ILE A 226 -16.64 15.19 -10.73
C ILE A 226 -17.57 16.39 -10.56
N GLY A 227 -17.28 17.50 -11.24
CA GLY A 227 -18.08 18.72 -11.21
C GLY A 227 -19.50 18.53 -11.75
N SER A 228 -19.66 17.71 -12.80
CA SER A 228 -20.98 17.39 -13.39
C SER A 228 -21.79 16.37 -12.61
N ALA A 229 -21.17 15.65 -11.66
CA ALA A 229 -21.88 14.64 -10.88
C ALA A 229 -22.98 15.27 -10.01
N ARG A 230 -24.13 14.58 -9.92
CA ARG A 230 -25.24 14.99 -9.05
C ARG A 230 -24.82 15.06 -7.57
N ARG A 231 -24.07 14.04 -7.13
CA ARG A 231 -23.54 13.96 -5.78
C ARG A 231 -22.26 14.80 -5.69
N LYS A 232 -22.31 15.91 -4.97
CA LYS A 232 -21.16 16.81 -4.81
C LYS A 232 -20.21 16.28 -3.74
N MET A 233 -19.09 15.69 -4.20
CA MET A 233 -18.03 15.13 -3.36
C MET A 233 -16.66 15.45 -3.98
N SER A 234 -15.63 15.56 -3.11
CA SER A 234 -14.24 15.66 -3.56
C SER A 234 -13.74 14.33 -4.18
N GLY A 235 -12.65 14.36 -4.96
CA GLY A 235 -12.01 13.16 -5.48
C GLY A 235 -11.65 12.16 -4.38
N VAL A 236 -11.14 12.66 -3.24
CA VAL A 236 -10.86 11.85 -2.04
C VAL A 236 -12.11 11.15 -1.54
N ALA A 237 -13.24 11.88 -1.45
CA ALA A 237 -14.47 11.30 -0.96
C ALA A 237 -15.07 10.26 -1.93
N TRP A 238 -14.93 10.44 -3.25
CA TRP A 238 -15.29 9.43 -4.24
C TRP A 238 -14.44 8.17 -4.06
N ALA A 239 -13.12 8.30 -3.91
CA ALA A 239 -12.20 7.17 -3.81
C ALA A 239 -12.38 6.39 -2.49
N LEU A 240 -12.40 7.07 -1.34
CA LEU A 240 -12.55 6.41 -0.05
C LEU A 240 -13.91 5.74 0.10
N ASN A 241 -15.01 6.41 -0.29
CA ASN A 241 -16.34 5.80 -0.22
C ASN A 241 -16.49 4.63 -1.21
N TRP A 242 -15.76 4.63 -2.35
CA TRP A 242 -15.76 3.47 -3.23
C TRP A 242 -15.18 2.23 -2.54
N VAL A 243 -14.05 2.37 -1.86
CA VAL A 243 -13.48 1.28 -1.06
C VAL A 243 -14.45 0.85 0.04
N TRP A 244 -14.98 1.80 0.80
CA TRP A 244 -15.90 1.51 1.89
C TRP A 244 -17.29 1.06 1.46
N SER A 245 -17.66 1.22 0.20
CA SER A 245 -18.93 0.68 -0.32
C SER A 245 -18.92 -0.84 -0.49
N GLN A 246 -17.74 -1.46 -0.53
CA GLN A 246 -17.58 -2.91 -0.62
C GLN A 246 -17.79 -3.55 0.76
N PRO A 247 -18.71 -4.54 0.89
CA PRO A 247 -19.03 -5.17 2.18
C PRO A 247 -17.86 -6.00 2.75
N GLU A 248 -16.96 -6.48 1.90
CA GLU A 248 -15.80 -7.31 2.25
C GLU A 248 -14.71 -6.51 2.98
N ILE A 249 -14.67 -5.17 2.81
CA ILE A 249 -13.60 -4.34 3.36
C ILE A 249 -13.85 -4.07 4.84
N SER A 250 -12.90 -4.46 5.68
CA SER A 250 -12.93 -4.18 7.12
C SER A 250 -12.41 -2.77 7.42
N VAL A 251 -11.28 -2.37 6.87
CA VAL A 251 -10.65 -1.06 7.11
C VAL A 251 -9.86 -0.60 5.89
N ALA A 252 -9.89 0.70 5.59
CA ALA A 252 -8.99 1.33 4.63
C ALA A 252 -7.94 2.16 5.36
N LEU A 253 -6.66 1.89 5.07
CA LEU A 253 -5.53 2.63 5.62
C LEU A 253 -5.31 3.90 4.83
N SER A 254 -5.24 5.03 5.51
CA SER A 254 -4.82 6.28 4.90
C SER A 254 -3.53 6.79 5.52
N GLY A 255 -2.52 7.02 4.68
CA GLY A 255 -1.32 7.77 5.03
C GLY A 255 -1.60 9.26 4.89
N MET A 256 -1.68 9.96 6.01
CA MET A 256 -2.01 11.39 6.07
C MET A 256 -0.78 12.16 6.54
N SER A 257 -0.45 13.22 5.82
CA SER A 257 0.75 14.04 6.08
C SER A 257 0.42 15.43 6.64
N THR A 258 -0.87 15.74 6.80
CA THR A 258 -1.33 17.02 7.37
C THR A 258 -2.56 16.80 8.23
N MET A 259 -2.75 17.68 9.23
CA MET A 259 -3.94 17.68 10.09
C MET A 259 -5.24 17.84 9.28
N SER A 260 -5.23 18.66 8.23
CA SER A 260 -6.41 18.86 7.38
C SER A 260 -6.85 17.56 6.67
N GLN A 261 -5.89 16.72 6.25
CA GLN A 261 -6.20 15.41 5.67
C GLN A 261 -6.82 14.48 6.72
N VAL A 262 -6.31 14.48 7.96
CA VAL A 262 -6.88 13.67 9.06
C VAL A 262 -8.31 14.08 9.32
N ILE A 263 -8.57 15.38 9.53
CA ILE A 263 -9.90 15.93 9.79
C ILE A 263 -10.88 15.56 8.66
N ASN A 264 -10.46 15.75 7.41
CA ASN A 264 -11.29 15.47 6.25
C ASN A 264 -11.62 13.98 6.13
N ASN A 265 -10.60 13.10 6.26
CA ASN A 265 -10.79 11.66 6.13
C ASN A 265 -11.64 11.07 7.26
N VAL A 266 -11.47 11.54 8.49
CA VAL A 266 -12.35 11.21 9.63
C VAL A 266 -13.80 11.61 9.35
N LYS A 267 -14.03 12.82 8.82
CA LYS A 267 -15.36 13.30 8.44
C LYS A 267 -16.01 12.44 7.34
N ILE A 268 -15.24 12.04 6.33
CA ILE A 268 -15.72 11.17 5.24
C ILE A 268 -16.04 9.79 5.82
N ALA A 269 -15.14 9.19 6.61
CA ALA A 269 -15.31 7.88 7.24
C ALA A 269 -16.54 7.82 8.15
N GLY A 270 -16.87 8.92 8.83
CA GLY A 270 -18.08 9.02 9.67
C GLY A 270 -19.40 8.84 8.90
N LYS A 271 -19.39 8.98 7.58
CA LYS A 271 -20.56 8.83 6.70
C LYS A 271 -20.50 7.58 5.82
N SER A 272 -19.41 6.81 5.90
CA SER A 272 -19.18 5.63 5.06
C SER A 272 -20.09 4.48 5.45
N ARG A 273 -20.49 3.64 4.46
CA ARG A 273 -21.23 2.41 4.69
C ARG A 273 -21.11 1.46 3.50
N PRO A 274 -21.28 0.16 3.68
CA PRO A 274 -21.50 -0.78 2.57
C PRO A 274 -22.68 -0.31 1.71
N GLY A 275 -22.59 -0.48 0.39
CA GLY A 275 -23.63 -0.05 -0.54
C GLY A 275 -23.86 1.48 -0.59
N PHE A 276 -22.84 2.28 -0.26
CA PHE A 276 -22.94 3.76 -0.25
C PHE A 276 -23.35 4.33 -1.60
N PHE A 277 -22.86 3.74 -2.71
CA PHE A 277 -23.11 4.22 -4.06
C PHE A 277 -24.31 3.56 -4.73
N SER A 278 -25.16 4.39 -5.33
CA SER A 278 -26.20 3.95 -6.25
C SER A 278 -25.60 3.49 -7.59
N PRO A 279 -26.36 2.78 -8.46
CA PRO A 279 -25.91 2.46 -9.80
C PRO A 279 -25.52 3.71 -10.64
N ALA A 280 -26.20 4.84 -10.42
CA ALA A 280 -25.85 6.11 -11.05
C ALA A 280 -24.49 6.65 -10.57
N ASP A 281 -24.19 6.55 -9.28
CA ASP A 281 -22.90 6.93 -8.72
C ASP A 281 -21.75 6.04 -9.26
N LEU A 282 -22.01 4.72 -9.41
CA LEU A 282 -21.03 3.79 -9.98
C LEU A 282 -20.72 4.12 -11.46
N LYS A 283 -21.70 4.62 -12.23
CA LYS A 283 -21.46 5.16 -13.57
C LYS A 283 -20.57 6.40 -13.54
N VAL A 284 -20.66 7.26 -12.50
CA VAL A 284 -19.74 8.39 -12.33
C VAL A 284 -18.32 7.88 -12.06
N ILE A 285 -18.14 6.89 -11.20
CA ILE A 285 -16.82 6.25 -10.96
C ILE A 285 -16.25 5.72 -12.28
N ALA A 286 -17.05 5.02 -13.10
CA ALA A 286 -16.60 4.51 -14.39
C ALA A 286 -16.14 5.66 -15.33
N LYS A 287 -16.85 6.79 -15.34
CA LYS A 287 -16.44 7.99 -16.09
C LYS A 287 -15.15 8.61 -15.54
N ILE A 288 -14.98 8.68 -14.22
CA ILE A 288 -13.73 9.14 -13.58
C ILE A 288 -12.55 8.26 -14.02
N LYS A 289 -12.71 6.92 -13.98
CA LYS A 289 -11.71 5.97 -14.47
C LYS A 289 -11.36 6.22 -15.94
N ALA A 290 -12.37 6.36 -16.80
CA ALA A 290 -12.17 6.64 -18.21
C ALA A 290 -11.44 7.97 -18.45
N ALA A 291 -11.80 9.02 -17.69
CA ALA A 291 -11.15 10.33 -17.76
C ALA A 291 -9.67 10.26 -17.35
N TYR A 292 -9.31 9.51 -16.31
CA TYR A 292 -7.91 9.27 -16.00
C TYR A 292 -7.21 8.51 -17.12
N LYS A 293 -7.80 7.41 -17.60
CA LYS A 293 -7.21 6.58 -18.66
C LYS A 293 -7.01 7.34 -19.98
N SER A 294 -7.87 8.31 -20.30
CA SER A 294 -7.70 9.14 -21.51
C SER A 294 -6.45 10.03 -21.46
N LEU A 295 -5.84 10.20 -20.29
CA LEU A 295 -4.58 10.95 -20.11
C LEU A 295 -3.34 10.05 -20.31
N SER A 296 -3.51 8.73 -20.47
CA SER A 296 -2.41 7.81 -20.70
C SER A 296 -1.80 8.01 -22.09
N PRO A 297 -0.51 8.36 -22.18
CA PRO A 297 0.13 8.53 -23.51
C PRO A 297 0.33 7.23 -24.26
N ILE A 298 0.49 6.11 -23.54
CA ILE A 298 0.71 4.79 -24.15
C ILE A 298 -0.56 3.94 -23.99
N PRO A 299 -1.23 3.54 -25.09
CA PRO A 299 -2.49 2.76 -25.01
C PRO A 299 -2.24 1.27 -24.69
N CYS A 300 -1.37 0.99 -23.73
CA CYS A 300 -1.05 -0.37 -23.30
C CYS A 300 -2.19 -0.95 -22.44
N SER A 301 -2.72 -2.10 -22.86
CA SER A 301 -3.78 -2.82 -22.15
C SER A 301 -3.27 -3.84 -21.12
N ASN A 302 -1.96 -3.91 -20.89
CA ASN A 302 -1.30 -4.90 -20.03
C ASN A 302 -1.61 -6.37 -20.38
N CYS A 303 -1.85 -6.66 -21.66
CA CYS A 303 -2.15 -8.03 -22.13
C CYS A 303 -0.95 -9.00 -22.09
N ARG A 304 0.26 -8.47 -21.95
CA ARG A 304 1.54 -9.20 -21.80
C ARG A 304 1.97 -10.05 -23.02
N TYR A 305 1.35 -9.89 -24.20
CA TYR A 305 1.78 -10.62 -25.41
C TYR A 305 3.19 -10.27 -25.88
N CYS A 306 3.71 -9.11 -25.46
CA CYS A 306 5.11 -8.72 -25.67
C CYS A 306 6.09 -9.42 -24.70
N GLN A 307 5.62 -10.29 -23.80
CA GLN A 307 6.42 -11.06 -22.86
C GLN A 307 6.46 -12.55 -23.27
N PRO A 308 7.58 -13.28 -22.94
CA PRO A 308 8.81 -12.73 -22.39
C PRO A 308 9.60 -11.93 -23.43
N CYS A 309 10.25 -10.84 -23.00
CA CYS A 309 11.22 -10.12 -23.80
C CYS A 309 12.57 -10.86 -23.77
N PRO A 310 13.27 -11.10 -24.91
CA PRO A 310 14.57 -11.77 -24.93
C PRO A 310 15.62 -11.10 -24.02
N ASN A 311 15.54 -9.77 -23.90
CA ASN A 311 16.43 -8.97 -23.07
C ASN A 311 15.83 -8.64 -21.69
N LYS A 312 14.85 -9.42 -21.21
CA LYS A 312 14.21 -9.32 -19.91
C LYS A 312 13.49 -8.01 -19.61
N VAL A 313 13.33 -7.09 -20.57
CA VAL A 313 12.62 -5.83 -20.33
C VAL A 313 11.17 -6.12 -19.92
N GLU A 314 10.78 -5.63 -18.75
CA GLU A 314 9.40 -5.74 -18.27
C GLU A 314 8.53 -4.62 -18.87
N ILE A 315 8.27 -4.75 -20.19
CA ILE A 315 7.66 -3.72 -21.06
C ILE A 315 6.35 -3.18 -20.47
N PRO A 316 5.37 -4.02 -20.06
CA PRO A 316 4.11 -3.51 -19.52
C PRO A 316 4.30 -2.69 -18.24
N ARG A 317 5.25 -3.06 -17.41
CA ARG A 317 5.54 -2.36 -16.16
C ARG A 317 6.21 -1.01 -16.39
N VAL A 318 7.15 -0.93 -17.34
CA VAL A 318 7.74 0.35 -17.78
C VAL A 318 6.65 1.30 -18.25
N PHE A 319 5.76 0.81 -19.13
CA PHE A 319 4.66 1.60 -19.67
C PHE A 319 3.67 2.04 -18.59
N GLN A 320 3.35 1.18 -17.64
CA GLN A 320 2.50 1.53 -16.51
C GLN A 320 3.10 2.68 -15.69
N ILE A 321 4.40 2.58 -15.35
CA ILE A 321 5.09 3.63 -14.55
C ILE A 321 5.09 4.96 -15.31
N TYR A 322 5.35 4.95 -16.62
CA TYR A 322 5.36 6.17 -17.44
C TYR A 322 3.96 6.75 -17.61
N ASN A 323 2.97 5.91 -17.93
CA ASN A 323 1.57 6.35 -17.98
C ASN A 323 1.12 6.98 -16.66
N ASP A 324 1.49 6.39 -15.53
CA ASP A 324 1.18 6.93 -14.21
C ASP A 324 1.82 8.31 -13.99
N ALA A 325 3.07 8.49 -14.45
CA ALA A 325 3.75 9.78 -14.34
C ALA A 325 2.96 10.90 -15.03
N VAL A 326 2.45 10.62 -16.22
CA VAL A 326 1.71 11.59 -17.04
C VAL A 326 0.26 11.73 -16.58
N MET A 327 -0.44 10.60 -16.41
CA MET A 327 -1.85 10.55 -16.04
C MET A 327 -2.15 11.25 -14.72
N TYR A 328 -1.24 11.12 -13.76
CA TYR A 328 -1.39 11.73 -12.43
C TYR A 328 -0.50 12.95 -12.25
N ASP A 329 0.23 13.40 -13.27
CA ASP A 329 1.23 14.46 -13.15
C ASP A 329 2.12 14.24 -11.92
N ASP A 330 2.67 13.03 -11.79
CA ASP A 330 3.43 12.57 -10.62
C ASP A 330 4.76 11.91 -11.05
N MET A 331 5.60 12.73 -11.67
CA MET A 331 6.90 12.29 -12.18
C MET A 331 7.83 11.84 -11.07
N GLN A 332 7.80 12.48 -9.90
CA GLN A 332 8.71 12.18 -8.80
C GLN A 332 8.51 10.76 -8.25
N MET A 333 7.26 10.39 -7.95
CA MET A 333 6.95 9.04 -7.48
C MET A 333 7.23 8.00 -8.57
N SER A 334 6.93 8.32 -9.82
CA SER A 334 7.19 7.41 -10.94
C SER A 334 8.69 7.19 -11.16
N LYS A 335 9.52 8.23 -11.02
CA LYS A 335 10.99 8.10 -11.00
C LYS A 335 11.45 7.22 -9.84
N PHE A 336 10.93 7.43 -8.64
CA PHE A 336 11.24 6.58 -7.48
C PHE A 336 10.87 5.11 -7.74
N MET A 337 9.69 4.83 -8.31
CA MET A 337 9.27 3.47 -8.66
C MET A 337 10.15 2.82 -9.72
N TYR A 338 10.61 3.58 -10.71
CA TYR A 338 11.44 3.08 -11.80
C TYR A 338 12.90 2.82 -11.36
N ASN A 339 13.46 3.65 -10.48
CA ASN A 339 14.87 3.55 -10.06
C ASN A 339 15.06 2.81 -8.72
N GLY A 340 13.98 2.62 -7.96
CA GLY A 340 14.00 2.03 -6.64
C GLY A 340 14.18 0.50 -6.63
N PRO A 341 14.22 -0.10 -5.44
CA PRO A 341 14.48 -1.54 -5.26
C PRO A 341 13.34 -2.44 -5.74
N PHE A 342 12.18 -1.85 -6.06
CA PHE A 342 10.98 -2.58 -6.48
C PHE A 342 10.89 -2.83 -8.00
N PHE A 343 11.86 -2.31 -8.76
CA PHE A 343 11.97 -2.54 -10.19
C PHE A 343 13.42 -2.92 -10.55
N PRO A 344 13.69 -4.22 -10.86
CA PRO A 344 15.03 -4.73 -11.13
C PRO A 344 15.72 -3.97 -12.26
N GLN A 345 17.03 -3.69 -12.10
CA GLN A 345 17.78 -2.93 -13.08
C GLN A 345 17.92 -3.62 -14.43
N ASP A 346 17.98 -4.96 -14.41
CA ASP A 346 18.07 -5.80 -15.61
C ASP A 346 16.73 -5.91 -16.37
N GLN A 347 15.63 -5.36 -15.83
CA GLN A 347 14.31 -5.34 -16.47
C GLN A 347 13.92 -3.95 -16.98
N ARG A 348 14.79 -2.95 -16.86
CA ARG A 348 14.53 -1.57 -17.29
C ARG A 348 14.58 -1.41 -18.79
N ALA A 349 14.01 -0.32 -19.27
CA ALA A 349 13.89 -0.02 -20.70
C ALA A 349 15.23 0.17 -21.42
N ASP A 350 16.31 0.54 -20.73
CA ASP A 350 17.66 0.63 -21.29
C ASP A 350 18.26 -0.72 -21.73
N LYS A 351 17.63 -1.84 -21.37
CA LYS A 351 18.02 -3.17 -21.85
C LYS A 351 17.41 -3.52 -23.21
N CYS A 352 16.57 -2.65 -23.75
CA CYS A 352 15.99 -2.85 -25.08
C CYS A 352 17.06 -2.74 -26.17
N VAL A 353 17.16 -3.76 -27.01
CA VAL A 353 18.08 -3.80 -28.18
C VAL A 353 17.34 -3.60 -29.51
N GLU A 354 16.08 -3.14 -29.45
CA GLU A 354 15.25 -2.81 -30.61
C GLU A 354 15.06 -3.97 -31.61
N CYS A 355 14.96 -5.20 -31.11
CA CYS A 355 14.75 -6.38 -31.95
C CYS A 355 13.32 -6.48 -32.56
N GLU A 356 12.40 -5.59 -32.17
CA GLU A 356 11.02 -5.45 -32.65
C GLU A 356 10.10 -6.68 -32.47
N GLU A 357 10.55 -7.79 -31.87
CA GLU A 357 9.73 -8.97 -31.65
C GLU A 357 8.44 -8.68 -30.87
N CYS A 358 8.49 -7.70 -29.98
CA CYS A 358 7.35 -7.26 -29.17
C CYS A 358 6.32 -6.45 -29.98
N VAL A 359 6.75 -5.75 -31.03
CA VAL A 359 5.89 -4.90 -31.90
C VAL A 359 4.94 -5.78 -32.67
N ALA A 360 5.48 -6.85 -33.32
CA ALA A 360 4.67 -7.81 -34.10
C ALA A 360 3.60 -8.51 -33.22
N LYS A 361 3.87 -8.70 -31.93
CA LYS A 361 2.96 -9.36 -30.97
C LYS A 361 1.94 -8.40 -30.34
N CYS A 362 2.10 -7.07 -30.53
CA CYS A 362 1.27 -6.07 -29.84
C CYS A 362 -0.09 -5.86 -30.52
N PRO A 363 -1.22 -6.24 -29.91
CA PRO A 363 -2.54 -6.04 -30.51
C PRO A 363 -2.94 -4.55 -30.60
N GLN A 364 -2.28 -3.68 -29.82
CA GLN A 364 -2.50 -2.22 -29.84
C GLN A 364 -1.59 -1.52 -30.86
N LYS A 365 -0.73 -2.25 -31.59
CA LYS A 365 0.22 -1.71 -32.58
C LYS A 365 1.09 -0.57 -32.03
N ILE A 366 1.53 -0.71 -30.77
CA ILE A 366 2.39 0.27 -30.09
C ILE A 366 3.80 0.15 -30.67
N ASP A 367 4.44 1.27 -31.02
CA ASP A 367 5.87 1.33 -31.26
C ASP A 367 6.60 1.20 -29.93
N ILE A 368 6.81 -0.06 -29.50
CA ILE A 368 7.32 -0.39 -28.19
C ILE A 368 8.75 0.12 -27.98
N PRO A 369 9.72 -0.06 -28.92
CA PRO A 369 11.08 0.45 -28.75
C PRO A 369 11.15 1.96 -28.56
N ASP A 370 10.41 2.73 -29.39
CA ASP A 370 10.38 4.20 -29.27
C ASP A 370 9.81 4.65 -27.92
N TRP A 371 8.71 4.05 -27.49
CA TRP A 371 8.12 4.36 -26.17
C TRP A 371 9.00 3.92 -25.01
N LEU A 372 9.76 2.84 -25.13
CA LEU A 372 10.74 2.44 -24.09
C LEU A 372 11.86 3.48 -23.96
N LYS A 373 12.37 4.02 -25.07
CA LYS A 373 13.37 5.12 -25.07
C LYS A 373 12.82 6.37 -24.38
N LYS A 374 11.62 6.80 -24.77
CA LYS A 374 10.96 7.99 -24.18
C LYS A 374 10.69 7.79 -22.70
N ALA A 375 10.19 6.63 -22.29
CA ALA A 375 9.93 6.31 -20.90
C ALA A 375 11.22 6.29 -20.07
N HIS A 376 12.29 5.67 -20.59
CA HIS A 376 13.59 5.66 -19.90
C HIS A 376 14.14 7.07 -19.73
N ALA A 377 14.17 7.86 -20.79
CA ALA A 377 14.68 9.23 -20.75
C ALA A 377 13.95 10.10 -19.70
N ALA A 378 12.63 9.91 -19.57
CA ALA A 378 11.82 10.66 -18.61
C ALA A 378 11.96 10.16 -17.16
N LEU A 379 12.05 8.83 -16.98
CA LEU A 379 11.98 8.19 -15.65
C LEU A 379 13.34 7.94 -15.01
N TYR A 380 14.40 7.78 -15.83
CA TYR A 380 15.72 7.46 -15.29
C TYR A 380 16.29 8.61 -14.46
N MET A 381 16.85 8.25 -13.34
CA MET A 381 17.71 9.12 -12.52
C MET A 381 19.01 8.38 -12.25
N PRO A 382 20.17 8.98 -12.56
CA PRO A 382 21.44 8.41 -12.15
C PRO A 382 21.47 8.33 -10.61
N MET A 383 21.71 7.13 -10.07
CA MET A 383 21.91 6.98 -8.63
C MET A 383 23.25 7.60 -8.24
N PRO A 384 23.31 8.36 -7.13
CA PRO A 384 24.59 8.84 -6.61
C PRO A 384 25.50 7.64 -6.27
N PRO A 385 26.83 7.79 -6.44
CA PRO A 385 27.77 6.77 -6.03
C PRO A 385 27.59 6.46 -4.53
N GLY A 386 27.20 5.22 -4.19
CA GLY A 386 27.01 4.79 -2.79
C GLY A 386 25.65 4.15 -2.49
N GLY A 387 24.72 4.15 -3.43
CA GLY A 387 23.37 3.58 -3.22
C GLY A 387 22.49 4.38 -2.22
N PRO A 388 21.25 3.96 -1.97
CA PRO A 388 20.43 4.59 -0.96
C PRO A 388 21.07 4.44 0.42
N PRO A 389 21.01 5.48 1.29
CA PRO A 389 21.62 5.44 2.61
C PRO A 389 21.13 4.20 3.40
N ARG A 390 22.07 3.44 3.97
CA ARG A 390 21.74 2.35 4.89
C ARG A 390 21.10 2.94 6.15
N PRO A 391 20.08 2.31 6.72
CA PRO A 391 19.54 2.73 8.00
C PRO A 391 20.69 2.76 9.05
N PRO A 392 20.74 3.76 9.94
CA PRO A 392 21.75 3.82 10.98
C PRO A 392 21.67 2.56 11.86
N ALA A 393 22.85 2.03 12.22
CA ALA A 393 22.94 0.94 13.20
C ALA A 393 22.35 1.40 14.55
N PRO A 394 21.68 0.53 15.29
CA PRO A 394 21.17 0.85 16.61
C PRO A 394 22.35 1.29 17.50
N ALA A 395 22.18 2.41 18.21
CA ALA A 395 23.17 2.90 19.17
C ALA A 395 23.44 1.79 20.21
N GLN A 396 24.67 1.32 20.25
CA GLN A 396 25.14 0.48 21.36
C GLN A 396 25.12 1.35 22.62
N LYS A 397 24.32 0.96 23.60
CA LYS A 397 24.43 1.53 24.95
C LYS A 397 25.71 0.96 25.56
N GLU A 398 26.67 1.82 25.85
CA GLU A 398 27.72 1.56 26.81
C GLU A 398 27.13 1.38 28.23
#